data_7042c8cdc615a623bb633ca36de41fd3
#
_entry.id   7042c8cdc615a623bb633ca36de41fd3
#
_cell.length_a   1.000
_cell.length_b   1.000
_cell.length_c   1.000
_cell.angle_alpha   90.00
_cell.angle_beta   90.00
_cell.angle_gamma   90.00
#
_symmetry.space_group_name_H-M   'P 1'
#
loop_
_entity.id
_entity.type
_entity.pdbx_description
1 polymer ?
#
loop_
_entity_poly.entity_id
_entity_poly.type
_entity_poly.pdbx_seq_one_letter_code
_entity_poly.pdbx_strand_id
1 'polypeptide(L)'
;MAKAARDPEERIRERNMRLIIKAGIEIFARKGFDGTRIAEIAEASGLPKANVYYYFASKEEIYKAIISHLIASWDDALKYISPDREPAEAFRLYIKAKLDYTRKNTAESRLFASEIIQGARFLKKKDRDHMRQVTDAHVAVVEGWIAAGKMLPVDPRHLFIMLWASTQYYADFEPIAADGLKKPRLKAEDYETAAITITETILKGILPASAQRS
;
A
#
# COMPACT_ATOMS: atom_id res chain seq x y z
N MET A 1 -26.74 3.63 17.41
CA MET A 1 -26.89 2.17 17.31
C MET A 1 -25.67 1.50 17.95
N ALA A 2 -25.85 0.75 19.02
CA ALA A 2 -24.77 0.07 19.75
C ALA A 2 -24.15 -1.02 18.85
N LYS A 3 -22.82 -0.97 18.67
CA LYS A 3 -22.03 -1.99 17.97
C LYS A 3 -22.17 -3.29 18.77
N ALA A 4 -22.86 -4.30 18.24
CA ALA A 4 -23.01 -5.60 18.87
C ALA A 4 -21.64 -6.10 19.35
N ALA A 5 -21.56 -6.55 20.59
CA ALA A 5 -20.33 -7.10 21.16
C ALA A 5 -19.97 -8.37 20.36
N ARG A 6 -18.82 -8.33 19.65
CA ARG A 6 -18.31 -9.51 18.92
C ARG A 6 -18.04 -10.64 19.88
N ASP A 7 -18.29 -11.87 19.41
CA ASP A 7 -18.04 -13.12 20.12
C ASP A 7 -16.56 -13.18 20.59
N PRO A 8 -16.29 -13.58 21.86
CA PRO A 8 -14.93 -13.78 22.35
C PRO A 8 -14.09 -14.72 21.50
N GLU A 9 -14.67 -15.80 20.94
CA GLU A 9 -13.98 -16.75 20.06
C GLU A 9 -13.59 -16.09 18.73
N GLU A 10 -14.45 -15.25 18.16
CA GLU A 10 -14.17 -14.50 16.94
C GLU A 10 -13.00 -13.50 17.16
N ARG A 11 -12.94 -12.85 18.32
CA ARG A 11 -11.82 -11.95 18.69
C ARG A 11 -10.50 -12.69 18.81
N ILE A 12 -10.48 -13.88 19.41
CA ILE A 12 -9.28 -14.71 19.53
C ILE A 12 -8.81 -15.17 18.15
N ARG A 13 -9.74 -15.60 17.29
CA ARG A 13 -9.45 -15.98 15.91
C ARG A 13 -8.81 -14.85 15.12
N GLU A 14 -9.45 -13.68 15.11
CA GLU A 14 -8.93 -12.49 14.42
C GLU A 14 -7.55 -12.08 14.95
N ARG A 15 -7.35 -12.12 16.26
CA ARG A 15 -6.06 -11.82 16.88
C ARG A 15 -4.98 -12.79 16.40
N ASN A 16 -5.23 -14.08 16.44
CA ASN A 16 -4.26 -15.09 16.06
C ASN A 16 -3.94 -15.01 14.57
N MET A 17 -4.94 -14.80 13.71
CA MET A 17 -4.72 -14.58 12.29
C MET A 17 -3.83 -13.34 12.03
N ARG A 18 -4.07 -12.22 12.73
CA ARG A 18 -3.22 -11.02 12.64
C ARG A 18 -1.77 -11.30 13.07
N LEU A 19 -1.56 -12.06 14.13
CA LEU A 19 -0.21 -12.46 14.58
C LEU A 19 0.52 -13.28 13.51
N ILE A 20 -0.17 -14.25 12.90
CA ILE A 20 0.39 -15.09 11.83
C ILE A 20 0.72 -14.26 10.60
N ILE A 21 -0.20 -13.37 10.17
CA ILE A 21 0.00 -12.47 9.03
C ILE A 21 1.22 -11.57 9.27
N LYS A 22 1.31 -10.93 10.44
CA LYS A 22 2.43 -10.05 10.79
C LYS A 22 3.76 -10.80 10.76
N ALA A 23 3.84 -11.94 11.44
CA ALA A 23 5.04 -12.79 11.43
C ALA A 23 5.39 -13.27 10.01
N GLY A 24 4.38 -13.66 9.23
CA GLY A 24 4.54 -14.07 7.84
C GLY A 24 5.14 -12.96 6.97
N ILE A 25 4.67 -11.73 7.07
CA ILE A 25 5.21 -10.57 6.34
C ILE A 25 6.72 -10.44 6.59
N GLU A 26 7.14 -10.44 7.86
CA GLU A 26 8.54 -10.29 8.24
C GLU A 26 9.44 -11.42 7.70
N ILE A 27 8.97 -12.68 7.79
CA ILE A 27 9.72 -13.84 7.34
C ILE A 27 9.79 -13.91 5.81
N PHE A 28 8.64 -13.76 5.13
CA PHE A 28 8.59 -13.79 3.67
C PHE A 28 9.36 -12.64 3.02
N ALA A 29 9.28 -11.41 3.57
CA ALA A 29 10.04 -10.28 3.06
C ALA A 29 11.56 -10.50 3.12
N ARG A 30 12.02 -11.25 4.13
CA ARG A 30 13.45 -11.54 4.32
C ARG A 30 13.94 -12.76 3.53
N LYS A 31 13.14 -13.83 3.45
CA LYS A 31 13.57 -15.16 2.92
C LYS A 31 12.92 -15.53 1.59
N GLY A 32 11.97 -14.74 1.11
CA GLY A 32 11.12 -15.10 -0.02
C GLY A 32 10.12 -16.23 0.31
N PHE A 33 9.29 -16.55 -0.67
CA PHE A 33 8.29 -17.63 -0.50
C PHE A 33 8.97 -18.99 -0.29
N ASP A 34 9.92 -19.35 -1.16
CA ASP A 34 10.52 -20.71 -1.14
C ASP A 34 11.39 -20.92 0.10
N GLY A 35 12.14 -19.91 0.55
CA GLY A 35 13.02 -19.99 1.72
C GLY A 35 12.30 -19.99 3.07
N THR A 36 10.99 -19.73 3.11
CA THR A 36 10.20 -19.65 4.36
C THR A 36 9.62 -20.99 4.75
N ARG A 37 9.66 -21.31 6.05
CA ARG A 37 9.03 -22.50 6.65
C ARG A 37 7.93 -22.08 7.62
N ILE A 38 6.81 -22.83 7.65
CA ILE A 38 5.68 -22.55 8.58
C ILE A 38 6.13 -22.58 10.05
N ALA A 39 7.12 -23.41 10.40
CA ALA A 39 7.66 -23.47 11.76
C ALA A 39 8.26 -22.11 12.21
N GLU A 40 8.92 -21.38 11.31
CA GLU A 40 9.50 -20.07 11.58
C GLU A 40 8.39 -19.01 11.77
N ILE A 41 7.32 -19.09 10.98
CA ILE A 41 6.15 -18.22 11.15
C ILE A 41 5.46 -18.50 12.50
N ALA A 42 5.33 -19.77 12.89
CA ALA A 42 4.75 -20.15 14.17
C ALA A 42 5.58 -19.60 15.33
N GLU A 43 6.89 -19.78 15.31
CA GLU A 43 7.82 -19.24 16.30
C GLU A 43 7.73 -17.71 16.39
N ALA A 44 7.82 -17.02 15.26
CA ALA A 44 7.76 -15.55 15.21
C ALA A 44 6.39 -14.99 15.63
N SER A 45 5.29 -15.73 15.39
CA SER A 45 3.94 -15.33 15.83
C SER A 45 3.67 -15.59 17.31
N GLY A 46 4.54 -16.36 18.00
CA GLY A 46 4.33 -16.83 19.37
C GLY A 46 3.19 -17.86 19.50
N LEU A 47 2.80 -18.51 18.41
CA LEU A 47 1.71 -19.49 18.40
C LEU A 47 2.25 -20.91 18.15
N PRO A 48 1.67 -21.94 18.78
CA PRO A 48 1.97 -23.33 18.45
C PRO A 48 1.78 -23.60 16.95
N LYS A 49 2.65 -24.40 16.33
CA LYS A 49 2.54 -24.78 14.92
C LYS A 49 1.17 -25.38 14.56
N ALA A 50 0.57 -26.15 15.47
CA ALA A 50 -0.78 -26.67 15.30
C ALA A 50 -1.83 -25.57 15.14
N ASN A 51 -1.71 -24.47 15.88
CA ASN A 51 -2.59 -23.32 15.74
C ASN A 51 -2.44 -22.63 14.38
N VAL A 52 -1.20 -22.53 13.86
CA VAL A 52 -0.99 -21.97 12.52
C VAL A 52 -1.71 -22.83 11.47
N TYR A 53 -1.59 -24.15 11.55
CA TYR A 53 -2.29 -25.07 10.64
C TYR A 53 -3.82 -25.06 10.82
N TYR A 54 -4.32 -24.74 12.00
CA TYR A 54 -5.75 -24.57 12.23
C TYR A 54 -6.33 -23.39 11.43
N TYR A 55 -5.56 -22.30 11.27
CA TYR A 55 -5.99 -21.10 10.53
C TYR A 55 -5.65 -21.15 9.04
N PHE A 56 -4.55 -21.78 8.67
CA PHE A 56 -4.02 -21.84 7.31
C PHE A 56 -3.51 -23.23 6.98
N ALA A 57 -4.13 -23.92 6.04
CA ALA A 57 -3.78 -25.29 5.68
C ALA A 57 -2.37 -25.42 5.06
N SER A 58 -1.82 -24.33 4.52
CA SER A 58 -0.52 -24.33 3.85
C SER A 58 0.22 -22.98 3.94
N LYS A 59 1.52 -23.01 3.66
CA LYS A 59 2.35 -21.81 3.47
C LYS A 59 1.79 -20.87 2.39
N GLU A 60 1.29 -21.48 1.33
CA GLU A 60 0.67 -20.75 0.21
C GLU A 60 -0.58 -19.98 0.64
N GLU A 61 -1.41 -20.55 1.51
CA GLU A 61 -2.59 -19.86 2.03
C GLU A 61 -2.23 -18.68 2.91
N ILE A 62 -1.19 -18.80 3.74
CA ILE A 62 -0.67 -17.69 4.54
C ILE A 62 -0.20 -16.56 3.59
N TYR A 63 0.60 -16.92 2.57
CA TYR A 63 1.13 -15.95 1.62
C TYR A 63 0.02 -15.23 0.85
N LYS A 64 -0.95 -15.96 0.32
CA LYS A 64 -2.13 -15.40 -0.35
C LYS A 64 -2.97 -14.49 0.55
N ALA A 65 -3.09 -14.85 1.82
CA ALA A 65 -3.80 -14.01 2.79
C ALA A 65 -3.03 -12.71 3.08
N ILE A 66 -1.70 -12.78 3.16
CA ILE A 66 -0.84 -11.60 3.28
C ILE A 66 -1.03 -10.68 2.08
N ILE A 67 -0.91 -11.18 0.84
CA ILE A 67 -1.08 -10.36 -0.36
C ILE A 67 -2.45 -9.67 -0.37
N SER A 68 -3.54 -10.40 -0.07
CA SER A 68 -4.88 -9.79 0.03
C SER A 68 -4.96 -8.73 1.15
N HIS A 69 -4.29 -8.93 2.28
CA HIS A 69 -4.22 -7.96 3.37
C HIS A 69 -3.50 -6.67 2.96
N LEU A 70 -2.36 -6.79 2.27
CA LEU A 70 -1.59 -5.64 1.80
C LEU A 70 -2.40 -4.78 0.82
N ILE A 71 -3.11 -5.41 -0.11
CA ILE A 71 -3.97 -4.71 -1.07
C ILE A 71 -5.07 -3.93 -0.34
N ALA A 72 -5.76 -4.58 0.61
CA ALA A 72 -6.83 -3.93 1.36
C ALA A 72 -6.33 -2.74 2.22
N SER A 73 -5.08 -2.77 2.70
CA SER A 73 -4.53 -1.68 3.49
C SER A 73 -4.20 -0.42 2.67
N TRP A 74 -4.10 -0.52 1.34
CA TRP A 74 -3.86 0.64 0.47
C TRP A 74 -5.09 1.50 0.22
N ASP A 75 -6.29 0.95 0.38
CA ASP A 75 -7.54 1.68 0.20
C ASP A 75 -7.65 2.87 1.15
N ASP A 76 -7.01 2.80 2.31
CA ASP A 76 -6.97 3.89 3.28
C ASP A 76 -6.29 5.18 2.76
N ALA A 77 -5.29 5.06 1.90
CA ALA A 77 -4.68 6.22 1.27
C ALA A 77 -5.56 6.80 0.16
N LEU A 78 -6.23 5.94 -0.59
CA LEU A 78 -7.06 6.34 -1.71
C LEU A 78 -8.32 7.11 -1.30
N LYS A 79 -8.80 6.98 -0.07
CA LYS A 79 -9.96 7.76 0.45
C LYS A 79 -9.80 9.28 0.34
N TYR A 80 -8.60 9.78 0.16
CA TYR A 80 -8.34 11.21 -0.03
C TYR A 80 -8.71 11.69 -1.44
N ILE A 81 -8.73 10.80 -2.43
CA ILE A 81 -9.19 11.10 -3.79
C ILE A 81 -10.71 10.99 -3.80
N SER A 82 -11.37 12.10 -3.50
CA SER A 82 -12.84 12.18 -3.36
C SER A 82 -13.38 13.39 -4.12
N PRO A 83 -14.55 13.30 -4.76
CA PRO A 83 -15.17 14.40 -5.50
C PRO A 83 -15.48 15.61 -4.59
N ASP A 84 -15.61 15.40 -3.27
CA ASP A 84 -15.90 16.46 -2.30
C ASP A 84 -14.65 17.31 -1.93
N ARG A 85 -13.48 16.98 -2.48
CA ARG A 85 -12.23 17.68 -2.21
C ARG A 85 -11.76 18.46 -3.42
N GLU A 86 -11.00 19.53 -3.16
CA GLU A 86 -10.24 20.19 -4.21
C GLU A 86 -9.02 19.32 -4.62
N PRO A 87 -8.70 19.25 -5.93
CA PRO A 87 -7.62 18.39 -6.43
C PRO A 87 -6.29 18.59 -5.71
N ALA A 88 -5.90 19.84 -5.44
CA ALA A 88 -4.64 20.15 -4.76
C ALA A 88 -4.56 19.55 -3.37
N GLU A 89 -5.62 19.67 -2.57
CA GLU A 89 -5.69 19.07 -1.23
C GLU A 89 -5.71 17.55 -1.30
N ALA A 90 -6.52 16.99 -2.21
CA ALA A 90 -6.66 15.55 -2.38
C ALA A 90 -5.32 14.88 -2.69
N PHE A 91 -4.57 15.41 -3.66
CA PHE A 91 -3.26 14.85 -4.02
C PHE A 91 -2.21 15.06 -2.94
N ARG A 92 -2.18 16.20 -2.23
CA ARG A 92 -1.28 16.38 -1.08
C ARG A 92 -1.50 15.32 -0.01
N LEU A 93 -2.75 15.12 0.39
CA LEU A 93 -3.10 14.13 1.42
C LEU A 93 -2.80 12.70 0.95
N TYR A 94 -3.12 12.38 -0.30
CA TYR A 94 -2.88 11.07 -0.88
C TYR A 94 -1.38 10.75 -0.94
N ILE A 95 -0.55 11.63 -1.51
CA ILE A 95 0.90 11.44 -1.65
C ILE A 95 1.55 11.29 -0.27
N LYS A 96 1.16 12.17 0.68
CA LYS A 96 1.63 12.08 2.06
C LYS A 96 1.26 10.75 2.71
N ALA A 97 0.01 10.33 2.60
CA ALA A 97 -0.46 9.07 3.17
C ALA A 97 0.27 7.85 2.56
N LYS A 98 0.51 7.86 1.25
CA LYS A 98 1.27 6.82 0.55
C LYS A 98 2.71 6.73 1.07
N LEU A 99 3.41 7.84 1.18
CA LEU A 99 4.79 7.87 1.67
C LEU A 99 4.89 7.52 3.17
N ASP A 100 3.94 7.99 3.98
CA ASP A 100 3.85 7.59 5.40
C ASP A 100 3.62 6.09 5.56
N TYR A 101 2.73 5.50 4.74
CA TYR A 101 2.50 4.06 4.71
C TYR A 101 3.77 3.30 4.30
N THR A 102 4.37 3.69 3.19
CA THR A 102 5.60 3.12 2.62
C THR A 102 6.74 3.10 3.65
N ARG A 103 6.95 4.22 4.35
CA ARG A 103 7.95 4.34 5.41
C ARG A 103 7.69 3.41 6.59
N LYS A 104 6.43 3.29 7.02
CA LYS A 104 6.06 2.47 8.18
C LYS A 104 6.01 0.98 7.87
N ASN A 105 5.77 0.62 6.61
CA ASN A 105 5.47 -0.74 6.16
C ASN A 105 6.39 -1.17 5.00
N THR A 106 7.69 -0.87 5.12
CA THR A 106 8.70 -1.16 4.08
C THR A 106 8.77 -2.65 3.72
N ALA A 107 8.67 -3.55 4.71
CA ALA A 107 8.67 -5.00 4.47
C ALA A 107 7.45 -5.44 3.65
N GLU A 108 6.29 -4.86 3.92
CA GLU A 108 5.04 -5.09 3.18
C GLU A 108 5.17 -4.64 1.73
N SER A 109 5.66 -3.41 1.51
CA SER A 109 5.86 -2.85 0.17
C SER A 109 6.79 -3.76 -0.65
N ARG A 110 7.96 -4.11 -0.11
CA ARG A 110 8.95 -4.99 -0.78
C ARG A 110 8.40 -6.38 -1.07
N LEU A 111 7.60 -6.95 -0.14
CA LEU A 111 6.99 -8.25 -0.35
C LEU A 111 6.03 -8.23 -1.54
N PHE A 112 5.19 -7.20 -1.63
CA PHE A 112 4.29 -7.05 -2.76
C PHE A 112 5.05 -6.78 -4.07
N ALA A 113 6.02 -5.88 -4.07
CA ALA A 113 6.84 -5.61 -5.26
C ALA A 113 7.53 -6.88 -5.76
N SER A 114 8.08 -7.69 -4.86
CA SER A 114 8.67 -9.00 -5.19
C SER A 114 7.67 -9.95 -5.82
N GLU A 115 6.45 -10.04 -5.29
CA GLU A 115 5.38 -10.88 -5.86
C GLU A 115 5.04 -10.45 -7.30
N ILE A 116 4.92 -9.13 -7.53
CA ILE A 116 4.62 -8.61 -8.87
C ILE A 116 5.75 -8.87 -9.86
N ILE A 117 7.00 -8.63 -9.47
CA ILE A 117 8.19 -8.88 -10.29
C ILE A 117 8.32 -10.37 -10.66
N GLN A 118 7.94 -11.27 -9.76
CA GLN A 118 7.94 -12.72 -9.99
C GLN A 118 6.72 -13.22 -10.78
N GLY A 119 5.94 -12.34 -11.39
CA GLY A 119 4.81 -12.66 -12.26
C GLY A 119 3.46 -12.76 -11.54
N ALA A 120 3.38 -12.30 -10.28
CA ALA A 120 2.14 -12.23 -9.50
C ALA A 120 1.44 -13.59 -9.36
N ARG A 121 2.21 -14.63 -9.04
CA ARG A 121 1.77 -16.03 -8.97
C ARG A 121 0.67 -16.26 -7.94
N PHE A 122 0.75 -15.58 -6.80
CA PHE A 122 -0.17 -15.77 -5.68
C PHE A 122 -1.25 -14.69 -5.60
N LEU A 123 -1.25 -13.73 -6.52
CA LEU A 123 -2.26 -12.67 -6.60
C LEU A 123 -3.57 -13.23 -7.14
N LYS A 124 -4.59 -13.35 -6.28
CA LYS A 124 -5.89 -13.93 -6.63
C LYS A 124 -6.67 -13.05 -7.62
N LYS A 125 -7.52 -13.67 -8.43
CA LYS A 125 -8.42 -12.95 -9.35
C LYS A 125 -9.23 -11.87 -8.63
N LYS A 126 -9.82 -12.19 -7.48
CA LYS A 126 -10.61 -11.26 -6.67
C LYS A 126 -9.82 -10.01 -6.26
N ASP A 127 -8.52 -10.17 -5.94
CA ASP A 127 -7.66 -9.06 -5.52
C ASP A 127 -7.31 -8.17 -6.73
N ARG A 128 -7.10 -8.76 -7.90
CA ARG A 128 -6.95 -8.03 -9.18
C ARG A 128 -8.22 -7.25 -9.56
N ASP A 129 -9.37 -7.89 -9.42
CA ASP A 129 -10.66 -7.27 -9.72
C ASP A 129 -10.94 -6.12 -8.75
N HIS A 130 -10.64 -6.28 -7.45
CA HIS A 130 -10.72 -5.23 -6.46
C HIS A 130 -9.83 -4.02 -6.79
N MET A 131 -8.54 -4.26 -7.09
CA MET A 131 -7.62 -3.18 -7.47
C MET A 131 -8.10 -2.42 -8.71
N ARG A 132 -8.65 -3.12 -9.73
CA ARG A 132 -9.22 -2.47 -10.91
C ARG A 132 -10.42 -1.61 -10.55
N GLN A 133 -11.37 -2.15 -9.79
CA GLN A 133 -12.58 -1.44 -9.36
C GLN A 133 -12.23 -0.18 -8.56
N VAL A 134 -11.30 -0.28 -7.63
CA VAL A 134 -10.83 0.86 -6.83
C VAL A 134 -10.16 1.89 -7.72
N THR A 135 -9.30 1.46 -8.65
CA THR A 135 -8.67 2.36 -9.63
C THR A 135 -9.69 3.06 -10.50
N ASP A 136 -10.67 2.33 -11.05
CA ASP A 136 -11.73 2.90 -11.90
C ASP A 136 -12.55 3.97 -11.16
N ALA A 137 -12.88 3.74 -9.90
CA ALA A 137 -13.59 4.72 -9.07
C ALA A 137 -12.79 6.03 -8.91
N HIS A 138 -11.48 5.95 -8.69
CA HIS A 138 -10.63 7.14 -8.53
C HIS A 138 -10.32 7.82 -9.87
N VAL A 139 -10.22 7.07 -10.94
CA VAL A 139 -10.15 7.61 -12.31
C VAL A 139 -11.37 8.47 -12.59
N ALA A 140 -12.57 8.00 -12.28
CA ALA A 140 -13.81 8.76 -12.47
C ALA A 140 -13.83 10.09 -11.67
N VAL A 141 -13.26 10.10 -10.46
CA VAL A 141 -13.12 11.34 -9.69
C VAL A 141 -12.21 12.35 -10.42
N VAL A 142 -11.06 11.91 -10.90
CA VAL A 142 -10.12 12.78 -11.63
C VAL A 142 -10.74 13.28 -12.94
N GLU A 143 -11.42 12.42 -13.69
CA GLU A 143 -12.15 12.82 -14.89
C GLU A 143 -13.22 13.87 -14.58
N GLY A 144 -13.93 13.75 -13.45
CA GLY A 144 -14.87 14.75 -12.97
C GLY A 144 -14.20 16.09 -12.68
N TRP A 145 -13.03 16.10 -12.08
CA TRP A 145 -12.26 17.35 -11.85
C TRP A 145 -11.77 17.99 -13.15
N ILE A 146 -11.35 17.18 -14.12
CA ILE A 146 -10.95 17.68 -15.46
C ILE A 146 -12.17 18.29 -16.16
N ALA A 147 -13.31 17.61 -16.17
CA ALA A 147 -14.54 18.09 -16.79
C ALA A 147 -15.06 19.39 -16.14
N ALA A 148 -14.86 19.54 -14.82
CA ALA A 148 -15.20 20.76 -14.08
C ALA A 148 -14.17 21.90 -14.25
N GLY A 149 -13.09 21.72 -15.03
CA GLY A 149 -12.03 22.71 -15.21
C GLY A 149 -11.13 22.92 -13.97
N LYS A 150 -11.24 22.06 -12.96
CA LYS A 150 -10.41 22.10 -11.74
C LYS A 150 -9.02 21.49 -11.95
N MET A 151 -8.86 20.67 -12.98
CA MET A 151 -7.59 20.07 -13.42
C MET A 151 -7.37 20.28 -14.91
N LEU A 152 -6.12 20.36 -15.32
CA LEU A 152 -5.71 20.29 -16.72
C LEU A 152 -5.92 18.88 -17.26
N PRO A 153 -6.12 18.74 -18.57
CA PRO A 153 -6.24 17.43 -19.21
C PRO A 153 -4.99 16.57 -18.96
N VAL A 154 -5.19 15.40 -18.41
CA VAL A 154 -4.18 14.36 -18.16
C VAL A 154 -4.86 13.00 -18.24
N ASP A 155 -4.13 11.96 -18.64
CA ASP A 155 -4.64 10.58 -18.49
C ASP A 155 -4.59 10.17 -17.01
N PRO A 156 -5.75 9.94 -16.36
CA PRO A 156 -5.77 9.64 -14.92
C PRO A 156 -5.10 8.30 -14.58
N ARG A 157 -5.15 7.31 -15.48
CA ARG A 157 -4.53 6.00 -15.22
C ARG A 157 -3.01 6.10 -15.21
N HIS A 158 -2.44 6.81 -16.18
CA HIS A 158 -1.01 7.09 -16.22
C HIS A 158 -0.55 7.98 -15.06
N LEU A 159 -1.38 8.93 -14.64
CA LEU A 159 -1.13 9.74 -13.44
C LEU A 159 -1.03 8.88 -12.18
N PHE A 160 -1.95 7.93 -11.96
CA PHE A 160 -1.88 7.02 -10.82
C PHE A 160 -0.68 6.09 -10.89
N ILE A 161 -0.33 5.54 -12.06
CA ILE A 161 0.88 4.70 -12.23
C ILE A 161 2.14 5.50 -11.85
N MET A 162 2.25 6.75 -12.29
CA MET A 162 3.37 7.63 -11.92
C MET A 162 3.42 7.90 -10.42
N LEU A 163 2.27 8.17 -9.79
CA LEU A 163 2.15 8.38 -8.35
C LEU A 163 2.57 7.14 -7.56
N TRP A 164 2.13 5.94 -7.98
CA TRP A 164 2.53 4.70 -7.33
C TRP A 164 4.03 4.46 -7.48
N ALA A 165 4.58 4.58 -8.67
CA ALA A 165 6.00 4.39 -8.93
C ALA A 165 6.85 5.35 -8.09
N SER A 166 6.52 6.64 -8.06
CA SER A 166 7.30 7.63 -7.32
C SER A 166 7.22 7.48 -5.81
N THR A 167 6.07 7.07 -5.26
CA THR A 167 5.90 6.94 -3.80
C THR A 167 6.40 5.59 -3.25
N GLN A 168 6.32 4.51 -4.02
CA GLN A 168 6.80 3.20 -3.59
C GLN A 168 8.31 3.01 -3.75
N TYR A 169 8.94 3.74 -4.67
CA TYR A 169 10.38 3.65 -4.91
C TYR A 169 11.23 3.78 -3.63
N TYR A 170 10.82 4.66 -2.72
CA TYR A 170 11.52 4.91 -1.45
C TYR A 170 11.53 3.71 -0.49
N ALA A 171 10.60 2.76 -0.60
CA ALA A 171 10.64 1.52 0.18
C ALA A 171 11.23 0.36 -0.62
N ASP A 172 10.78 0.19 -1.86
CA ASP A 172 11.13 -0.98 -2.67
C ASP A 172 12.62 -0.96 -3.05
N PHE A 173 13.16 0.24 -3.29
CA PHE A 173 14.56 0.49 -3.69
C PHE A 173 15.29 1.41 -2.70
N GLU A 174 14.98 1.32 -1.42
CA GLU A 174 15.52 2.19 -0.37
C GLU A 174 17.06 2.31 -0.38
N PRO A 175 17.86 1.24 -0.55
CA PRO A 175 19.31 1.39 -0.61
C PRO A 175 19.77 2.31 -1.75
N ILE A 176 19.17 2.18 -2.93
CA ILE A 176 19.52 3.01 -4.09
C ILE A 176 19.03 4.45 -3.93
N ALA A 177 17.85 4.63 -3.33
CA ALA A 177 17.33 5.96 -2.99
C ALA A 177 18.24 6.65 -1.96
N ALA A 178 18.70 5.93 -0.94
CA ALA A 178 19.63 6.45 0.07
C ALA A 178 20.99 6.83 -0.55
N ASP A 179 21.55 5.99 -1.42
CA ASP A 179 22.78 6.29 -2.14
C ASP A 179 22.65 7.54 -3.02
N GLY A 180 21.53 7.68 -3.74
CA GLY A 180 21.24 8.88 -4.54
C GLY A 180 21.15 10.15 -3.69
N LEU A 181 20.71 10.05 -2.45
CA LEU A 181 20.65 11.13 -1.47
C LEU A 181 21.97 11.27 -0.66
N LYS A 182 22.98 10.45 -0.94
CA LYS A 182 24.28 10.41 -0.21
C LYS A 182 24.10 10.17 1.29
N LYS A 183 23.21 9.24 1.66
CA LYS A 183 22.88 8.88 3.03
C LYS A 183 23.04 7.38 3.27
N PRO A 184 23.41 6.94 4.47
CA PRO A 184 23.54 5.52 4.79
C PRO A 184 22.17 4.80 4.85
N ARG A 185 21.09 5.53 5.08
CA ARG A 185 19.69 5.08 5.09
C ARG A 185 18.73 6.26 5.02
N LEU A 186 17.50 5.99 4.60
CA LEU A 186 16.44 7.00 4.63
C LEU A 186 15.91 7.24 6.05
N LYS A 187 15.60 8.50 6.36
CA LYS A 187 14.98 8.94 7.61
C LYS A 187 13.60 9.52 7.34
N ALA A 188 12.81 9.79 8.39
CA ALA A 188 11.48 10.40 8.27
C ALA A 188 11.48 11.69 7.44
N GLU A 189 12.49 12.54 7.65
CA GLU A 189 12.67 13.83 6.94
C GLU A 189 12.81 13.64 5.43
N ASP A 190 13.41 12.52 4.98
CA ASP A 190 13.58 12.22 3.55
C ASP A 190 12.23 11.93 2.90
N TYR A 191 11.35 11.20 3.59
CA TYR A 191 9.99 10.93 3.13
C TYR A 191 9.12 12.20 3.14
N GLU A 192 9.32 13.11 4.10
CA GLU A 192 8.65 14.42 4.12
C GLU A 192 9.09 15.28 2.94
N THR A 193 10.40 15.34 2.69
CA THR A 193 10.96 16.05 1.54
C THR A 193 10.46 15.44 0.21
N ALA A 194 10.40 14.10 0.13
CA ALA A 194 9.84 13.40 -1.02
C ALA A 194 8.36 13.76 -1.23
N ALA A 195 7.56 13.79 -0.15
CA ALA A 195 6.15 14.16 -0.23
C ALA A 195 5.97 15.57 -0.79
N ILE A 196 6.73 16.52 -0.32
CA ILE A 196 6.71 17.91 -0.81
C ILE A 196 7.13 17.96 -2.29
N THR A 197 8.27 17.34 -2.62
CA THR A 197 8.83 17.38 -3.98
C THR A 197 7.88 16.76 -5.01
N ILE A 198 7.35 15.54 -4.71
CA ILE A 198 6.42 14.85 -5.60
C ILE A 198 5.13 15.68 -5.76
N THR A 199 4.59 16.17 -4.64
CA THR A 199 3.35 16.96 -4.63
C THR A 199 3.51 18.23 -5.47
N GLU A 200 4.52 19.04 -5.20
CA GLU A 200 4.72 20.30 -5.91
C GLU A 200 4.99 20.08 -7.41
N THR A 201 5.76 19.04 -7.75
CA THR A 201 6.05 18.71 -9.15
C THR A 201 4.78 18.31 -9.90
N ILE A 202 3.95 17.47 -9.29
CA ILE A 202 2.72 16.98 -9.92
C ILE A 202 1.68 18.09 -10.01
N LEU A 203 1.44 18.81 -8.93
CA LEU A 203 0.42 19.87 -8.91
C LEU A 203 0.71 20.99 -9.93
N LYS A 204 1.98 21.35 -10.14
CA LYS A 204 2.37 22.30 -11.19
C LYS A 204 2.01 21.82 -12.61
N GLY A 205 2.02 20.50 -12.84
CA GLY A 205 1.68 19.92 -14.13
C GLY A 205 0.18 19.71 -14.38
N ILE A 206 -0.61 19.59 -13.32
CA ILE A 206 -2.03 19.18 -13.43
C ILE A 206 -3.04 20.26 -13.01
N LEU A 207 -2.60 21.33 -12.35
CA LEU A 207 -3.50 22.42 -11.94
C LEU A 207 -3.46 23.60 -12.90
N PRO A 208 -4.61 24.25 -13.17
CA PRO A 208 -4.64 25.53 -13.86
C PRO A 208 -3.80 26.60 -13.13
N ALA A 209 -3.23 27.56 -13.87
CA ALA A 209 -2.40 28.61 -13.29
C ALA A 209 -3.11 29.44 -12.19
N SER A 210 -4.42 29.59 -12.29
CA SER A 210 -5.27 30.23 -11.27
C SER A 210 -5.28 29.48 -9.93
N ALA A 211 -5.25 28.16 -9.97
CA ALA A 211 -5.29 27.28 -8.77
C ALA A 211 -3.90 27.05 -8.13
N GLN A 212 -2.82 27.42 -8.82
CA GLN A 212 -1.44 27.29 -8.32
C GLN A 212 -1.01 28.43 -7.38
N ARG A 213 -1.79 29.52 -7.30
CA ARG A 213 -1.48 30.73 -6.53
C ARG A 213 -2.21 30.80 -5.17
N SER A 214 -3.01 29.83 -4.84
CA SER A 214 -3.74 29.68 -3.59
C SER A 214 -3.01 28.75 -2.62
#